data_e2d4df0ffa088bed51719115523b8330
#
_entry.id   e2d4df0ffa088bed51719115523b8330
#
_cell.length_a   1.000
_cell.length_b   1.000
_cell.length_c   1.000
_cell.angle_alpha   90.00
_cell.angle_beta   90.00
_cell.angle_gamma   90.00
#
_symmetry.space_group_name_H-M   'P 1'
#
loop_
_entity.id
_entity.type
_entity.pdbx_description
1 polymer ?
#
loop_
_entity_poly.entity_id
_entity_poly.type
_entity_poly.pdbx_seq_one_letter_code
_entity_poly.pdbx_strand_id
1 'polypeptide(L)'
;MLKTATDDFHAAGYDVVSMLDTRLSSFKDHLNGDKVYNSKPGDIDSSLKRLFTSSDISLVIAPETGGSLSNIVSLAESCSNVINSSPDSIDSVSDKTKLSEVLSRNQIPTPQTRCLSIEEGFEAAKKVCEELSSEVIVKPAVGSGCDSVCKVNNINELFHFIKKKGTINSKGRLIVQEYVEGVPVSVSLISNGKYATPISMNKQYISLGSPLDSSYYLGGLTPYSPPQKYTAFSLARKVVELFSGLRGYIGVDMIISPSGPIIVEVNPRLTVSYVGLQKVSRKNLAQVMALSVKGGNIPPSFEFKGVSVFRKIKREDIKYLGPDVNILPPAIEIDGEELKYTFALATGADEAEAIAKLGLPQSLAN
;
A
#
# COMPACT_ATOMS: atom_id res chain seq x y z
N MET A 1 -3.64 -3.85 -9.16
CA MET A 1 -3.80 -2.37 -9.10
C MET A 1 -3.85 -1.73 -10.49
N LEU A 2 -2.88 -1.96 -11.40
CA LEU A 2 -2.91 -1.35 -12.73
C LEU A 2 -4.25 -1.60 -13.44
N LYS A 3 -4.67 -2.87 -13.59
CA LYS A 3 -5.98 -3.20 -14.20
C LYS A 3 -7.14 -2.44 -13.53
N THR A 4 -7.22 -2.43 -12.21
CA THR A 4 -8.29 -1.76 -11.48
C THR A 4 -8.30 -0.26 -11.74
N ALA A 5 -7.12 0.37 -11.76
CA ALA A 5 -7.02 1.80 -12.07
C ALA A 5 -7.42 2.10 -13.52
N THR A 6 -6.95 1.32 -14.50
CA THR A 6 -7.34 1.51 -15.91
C THR A 6 -8.85 1.34 -16.10
N ASP A 7 -9.45 0.31 -15.51
CA ASP A 7 -10.89 0.09 -15.55
C ASP A 7 -11.68 1.27 -14.97
N ASP A 8 -11.20 1.83 -13.84
CA ASP A 8 -11.88 2.90 -13.13
C ASP A 8 -11.78 4.25 -13.87
N PHE A 9 -10.59 4.57 -14.43
CA PHE A 9 -10.42 5.76 -15.29
C PHE A 9 -11.21 5.66 -16.58
N HIS A 10 -11.22 4.49 -17.24
CA HIS A 10 -12.00 4.27 -18.44
C HIS A 10 -13.51 4.42 -18.15
N ALA A 11 -13.99 3.84 -17.05
CA ALA A 11 -15.38 4.00 -16.61
C ALA A 11 -15.74 5.46 -16.24
N ALA A 12 -14.76 6.29 -15.93
CA ALA A 12 -14.93 7.73 -15.71
C ALA A 12 -14.90 8.56 -17.01
N GLY A 13 -14.75 7.92 -18.17
CA GLY A 13 -14.76 8.56 -19.49
C GLY A 13 -13.43 9.14 -19.93
N TYR A 14 -12.30 8.67 -19.36
CA TYR A 14 -10.96 9.04 -19.80
C TYR A 14 -10.47 8.08 -20.89
N ASP A 15 -9.75 8.61 -21.88
CA ASP A 15 -8.94 7.82 -22.80
C ASP A 15 -7.70 7.34 -22.05
N VAL A 16 -7.61 6.05 -21.76
CA VAL A 16 -6.59 5.49 -20.88
C VAL A 16 -5.45 4.87 -21.69
N VAL A 17 -4.25 5.38 -21.45
CA VAL A 17 -3.01 4.85 -22.02
C VAL A 17 -2.19 4.20 -20.89
N SER A 18 -1.75 2.96 -21.10
CA SER A 18 -0.95 2.20 -20.13
C SER A 18 0.36 1.71 -20.77
N MET A 19 1.37 1.49 -19.92
CA MET A 19 2.62 0.87 -20.31
C MET A 19 2.80 -0.46 -19.56
N LEU A 20 3.25 -1.48 -20.28
CA LEU A 20 3.64 -2.77 -19.72
C LEU A 20 5.09 -3.08 -20.10
N ASP A 21 5.80 -3.77 -19.22
CA ASP A 21 7.02 -4.47 -19.56
C ASP A 21 6.71 -5.55 -20.62
N THR A 22 7.58 -5.73 -21.60
CA THR A 22 7.41 -6.73 -22.67
C THR A 22 7.23 -8.14 -22.12
N ARG A 23 7.78 -8.45 -20.94
CA ARG A 23 7.61 -9.73 -20.25
C ARG A 23 6.17 -9.96 -19.77
N LEU A 24 5.38 -8.89 -19.66
CA LEU A 24 3.96 -8.92 -19.27
C LEU A 24 3.02 -8.73 -20.46
N SER A 25 3.48 -8.95 -21.68
CA SER A 25 2.68 -8.70 -22.91
C SER A 25 1.38 -9.48 -22.95
N SER A 26 1.32 -10.69 -22.38
CA SER A 26 0.09 -11.50 -22.24
C SER A 26 -0.98 -10.82 -21.35
N PHE A 27 -0.57 -9.89 -20.49
CA PHE A 27 -1.51 -9.16 -19.64
C PHE A 27 -2.25 -8.04 -20.37
N LYS A 28 -1.81 -7.68 -21.59
CA LYS A 28 -2.39 -6.60 -22.39
C LYS A 28 -3.92 -6.75 -22.57
N ASP A 29 -4.36 -7.96 -22.89
CA ASP A 29 -5.77 -8.25 -23.19
C ASP A 29 -6.68 -8.19 -21.96
N HIS A 30 -6.09 -8.08 -20.77
CA HIS A 30 -6.80 -7.92 -19.50
C HIS A 30 -6.95 -6.46 -19.07
N LEU A 31 -6.34 -5.50 -19.77
CA LEU A 31 -6.44 -4.07 -19.46
C LEU A 31 -7.52 -3.42 -20.33
N ASN A 32 -8.52 -2.79 -19.72
CA ASN A 32 -9.50 -1.95 -20.37
C ASN A 32 -8.89 -0.56 -20.62
N GLY A 33 -7.87 -0.48 -21.47
CA GLY A 33 -7.24 0.77 -21.87
C GLY A 33 -7.33 0.95 -23.37
N ASP A 34 -7.42 2.20 -23.84
CA ASP A 34 -7.53 2.51 -25.27
C ASP A 34 -6.24 2.16 -25.99
N LYS A 35 -5.11 2.29 -25.32
CA LYS A 35 -3.79 1.91 -25.82
C LYS A 35 -2.91 1.32 -24.73
N VAL A 36 -2.25 0.19 -25.05
CA VAL A 36 -1.26 -0.43 -24.19
C VAL A 36 0.07 -0.52 -24.95
N TYR A 37 1.09 0.14 -24.41
CA TYR A 37 2.44 0.13 -24.97
C TYR A 37 3.31 -0.86 -24.23
N ASN A 38 4.03 -1.70 -24.97
CA ASN A 38 5.07 -2.56 -24.41
C ASN A 38 6.41 -1.86 -24.48
N SER A 39 7.17 -1.88 -23.38
CA SER A 39 8.52 -1.31 -23.29
C SER A 39 9.51 -2.38 -22.85
N LYS A 40 10.70 -2.37 -23.49
CA LYS A 40 11.83 -3.17 -23.05
C LYS A 40 12.52 -2.50 -21.85
N PRO A 41 13.17 -3.27 -20.96
CA PRO A 41 13.84 -2.71 -19.78
C PRO A 41 14.79 -1.55 -20.08
N GLY A 42 15.53 -1.58 -21.19
CA GLY A 42 16.47 -0.51 -21.56
C GLY A 42 15.81 0.77 -22.11
N ASP A 43 14.51 0.73 -22.45
CA ASP A 43 13.79 1.83 -23.10
C ASP A 43 12.73 2.46 -22.19
N ILE A 44 12.72 2.10 -20.90
CA ILE A 44 11.65 2.49 -19.97
C ILE A 44 11.54 4.01 -19.87
N ASP A 45 12.63 4.73 -19.60
CA ASP A 45 12.61 6.18 -19.38
C ASP A 45 12.17 6.95 -20.62
N SER A 46 12.65 6.56 -21.80
CA SER A 46 12.26 7.18 -23.07
C SER A 46 10.79 6.93 -23.39
N SER A 47 10.30 5.73 -23.12
CA SER A 47 8.91 5.34 -23.31
C SER A 47 7.99 6.09 -22.34
N LEU A 48 8.34 6.17 -21.05
CA LEU A 48 7.61 6.92 -20.05
C LEU A 48 7.53 8.41 -20.41
N LYS A 49 8.67 9.04 -20.76
CA LYS A 49 8.71 10.45 -21.14
C LYS A 49 7.78 10.73 -22.33
N ARG A 50 7.80 9.88 -23.35
CA ARG A 50 6.91 10.02 -24.52
C ARG A 50 5.43 9.93 -24.11
N LEU A 51 5.07 8.95 -23.28
CA LEU A 51 3.69 8.75 -22.86
C LEU A 51 3.21 9.90 -21.96
N PHE A 52 4.02 10.33 -21.01
CA PHE A 52 3.67 11.48 -20.16
C PHE A 52 3.48 12.77 -20.98
N THR A 53 4.36 13.03 -21.94
CA THR A 53 4.23 14.22 -22.82
C THR A 53 2.96 14.18 -23.67
N SER A 54 2.44 13.00 -24.02
CA SER A 54 1.21 12.84 -24.79
C SER A 54 -0.06 12.74 -23.95
N SER A 55 0.03 12.85 -22.63
CA SER A 55 -1.09 12.69 -21.71
C SER A 55 -1.42 14.00 -20.99
N ASP A 56 -2.71 14.33 -20.85
CA ASP A 56 -3.17 15.50 -20.10
C ASP A 56 -2.96 15.34 -18.59
N ILE A 57 -3.04 14.09 -18.11
CA ILE A 57 -2.90 13.73 -16.71
C ILE A 57 -2.29 12.35 -16.58
N SER A 58 -1.42 12.18 -15.59
CA SER A 58 -0.70 10.93 -15.36
C SER A 58 -0.87 10.40 -13.93
N LEU A 59 -0.94 9.08 -13.79
CA LEU A 59 -0.90 8.37 -12.52
C LEU A 59 0.20 7.34 -12.53
N VAL A 60 1.15 7.46 -11.62
CA VAL A 60 2.27 6.52 -11.44
C VAL A 60 1.92 5.48 -10.38
N ILE A 61 2.05 4.20 -10.72
CA ILE A 61 1.90 3.07 -9.79
C ILE A 61 3.25 2.36 -9.70
N ALA A 62 4.00 2.67 -8.67
CA ALA A 62 5.32 2.12 -8.41
C ALA A 62 5.56 1.96 -6.91
N PRO A 63 6.49 1.09 -6.46
CA PRO A 63 6.88 1.02 -5.06
C PRO A 63 7.79 2.20 -4.68
N GLU A 64 7.87 2.49 -3.39
CA GLU A 64 8.77 3.51 -2.82
C GLU A 64 10.23 3.03 -2.78
N THR A 65 10.44 1.72 -2.87
CA THR A 65 11.75 1.08 -2.76
C THR A 65 12.73 1.62 -3.81
N GLY A 66 13.93 1.97 -3.37
CA GLY A 66 14.98 2.51 -4.25
C GLY A 66 14.65 3.86 -4.88
N GLY A 67 13.67 4.60 -4.36
CA GLY A 67 13.23 5.89 -4.92
C GLY A 67 12.45 5.74 -6.23
N SER A 68 12.00 4.53 -6.59
CA SER A 68 11.34 4.28 -7.88
C SER A 68 10.12 5.16 -8.08
N LEU A 69 9.25 5.29 -7.07
CA LEU A 69 8.05 6.12 -7.17
C LEU A 69 8.40 7.60 -7.34
N SER A 70 9.26 8.16 -6.50
CA SER A 70 9.62 9.59 -6.55
C SER A 70 10.33 9.96 -7.86
N ASN A 71 11.24 9.11 -8.35
CA ASN A 71 11.95 9.35 -9.61
C ASN A 71 11.00 9.34 -10.82
N ILE A 72 10.08 8.36 -10.90
CA ILE A 72 9.12 8.30 -12.01
C ILE A 72 8.11 9.45 -11.93
N VAL A 73 7.66 9.82 -10.73
CA VAL A 73 6.78 10.99 -10.53
C VAL A 73 7.49 12.29 -10.92
N SER A 74 8.77 12.46 -10.58
CA SER A 74 9.56 13.62 -10.99
C SER A 74 9.65 13.73 -12.52
N LEU A 75 9.87 12.60 -13.22
CA LEU A 75 9.85 12.57 -14.68
C LEU A 75 8.45 12.93 -15.21
N ALA A 76 7.39 12.40 -14.63
CA ALA A 76 6.01 12.69 -15.04
C ALA A 76 5.66 14.17 -14.87
N GLU A 77 6.04 14.79 -13.73
CA GLU A 77 5.80 16.22 -13.45
C GLU A 77 6.50 17.15 -14.45
N SER A 78 7.63 16.72 -15.02
CA SER A 78 8.31 17.50 -16.07
C SER A 78 7.59 17.45 -17.43
N CYS A 79 6.58 16.58 -17.59
CA CYS A 79 5.93 16.32 -18.88
C CYS A 79 4.41 16.57 -18.87
N SER A 80 3.72 16.34 -17.75
CA SER A 80 2.26 16.36 -17.66
C SER A 80 1.78 16.75 -16.26
N ASN A 81 0.46 16.94 -16.10
CA ASN A 81 -0.14 17.00 -14.77
C ASN A 81 -0.13 15.61 -14.12
N VAL A 82 0.21 15.53 -12.84
CA VAL A 82 0.36 14.27 -12.13
C VAL A 82 -0.61 14.18 -10.95
N ILE A 83 -1.30 13.04 -10.82
CA ILE A 83 -2.22 12.76 -9.70
C ILE A 83 -1.46 12.43 -8.42
N ASN A 84 -0.26 11.86 -8.52
CA ASN A 84 0.55 11.45 -7.37
C ASN A 84 0.98 12.61 -6.47
N SER A 85 1.34 12.27 -5.25
CA SER A 85 2.08 13.14 -4.33
C SER A 85 3.37 13.64 -4.96
N SER A 86 3.85 14.82 -4.54
CA SER A 86 5.12 15.37 -5.03
C SER A 86 6.32 14.46 -4.64
N PRO A 87 7.41 14.45 -5.42
CA PRO A 87 8.58 13.63 -5.12
C PRO A 87 9.14 13.84 -3.71
N ASP A 88 9.26 15.11 -3.27
CA ASP A 88 9.76 15.44 -1.93
C ASP A 88 8.86 14.89 -0.81
N SER A 89 7.53 14.94 -1.01
CA SER A 89 6.57 14.38 -0.05
C SER A 89 6.62 12.86 -0.04
N ILE A 90 6.76 12.23 -1.21
CA ILE A 90 6.96 10.79 -1.32
C ILE A 90 8.19 10.38 -0.52
N ASP A 91 9.33 11.00 -0.74
CA ASP A 91 10.59 10.67 -0.05
C ASP A 91 10.53 10.94 1.45
N SER A 92 9.80 11.98 1.86
CA SER A 92 9.64 12.33 3.28
C SER A 92 8.85 11.28 4.07
N VAL A 93 7.77 10.73 3.50
CA VAL A 93 6.93 9.75 4.21
C VAL A 93 7.37 8.30 3.98
N SER A 94 8.14 8.04 2.91
CA SER A 94 8.66 6.70 2.61
C SER A 94 9.82 6.29 3.52
N ASP A 95 10.60 7.26 4.05
CA ASP A 95 11.59 7.01 5.09
C ASP A 95 10.91 6.96 6.47
N LYS A 96 10.72 5.74 6.97
CA LYS A 96 10.01 5.49 8.23
C LYS A 96 10.67 6.14 9.45
N THR A 97 11.99 6.41 9.39
CA THR A 97 12.69 7.16 10.42
C THR A 97 12.23 8.61 10.43
N LYS A 98 12.26 9.27 9.28
CA LYS A 98 11.80 10.65 9.13
C LYS A 98 10.33 10.81 9.50
N LEU A 99 9.49 9.88 9.00
CA LEU A 99 8.06 9.87 9.33
C LEU A 99 7.86 9.80 10.85
N SER A 100 8.48 8.85 11.54
CA SER A 100 8.38 8.67 12.99
C SER A 100 8.81 9.93 13.77
N GLU A 101 9.90 10.58 13.35
CA GLU A 101 10.36 11.84 13.95
C GLU A 101 9.34 12.97 13.78
N VAL A 102 8.78 13.14 12.57
CA VAL A 102 7.77 14.17 12.31
C VAL A 102 6.51 13.90 13.13
N LEU A 103 6.04 12.66 13.19
CA LEU A 103 4.85 12.28 13.97
C LEU A 103 5.08 12.56 15.47
N SER A 104 6.21 12.15 16.01
CA SER A 104 6.56 12.36 17.43
C SER A 104 6.65 13.84 17.80
N ARG A 105 7.30 14.67 16.96
CA ARG A 105 7.39 16.14 17.17
C ARG A 105 6.02 16.82 17.16
N ASN A 106 5.06 16.27 16.41
CA ASN A 106 3.69 16.78 16.32
C ASN A 106 2.70 16.11 17.29
N GLN A 107 3.23 15.31 18.25
CA GLN A 107 2.44 14.60 19.26
C GLN A 107 1.35 13.69 18.63
N ILE A 108 1.67 13.08 17.51
CA ILE A 108 0.81 12.11 16.85
C ILE A 108 1.18 10.71 17.36
N PRO A 109 0.20 9.91 17.85
CA PRO A 109 0.45 8.56 18.30
C PRO A 109 1.13 7.71 17.21
N THR A 110 2.35 7.25 17.51
CA THR A 110 3.16 6.37 16.66
C THR A 110 4.01 5.48 17.56
N PRO A 111 4.38 4.25 17.17
CA PRO A 111 5.23 3.40 17.99
C PRO A 111 6.58 4.06 18.24
N GLN A 112 7.15 3.85 19.44
CA GLN A 112 8.53 4.25 19.65
C GLN A 112 9.44 3.59 18.62
N THR A 113 10.26 4.40 17.96
CA THR A 113 11.06 3.96 16.81
C THR A 113 12.52 4.32 17.03
N ARG A 114 13.41 3.38 16.71
CA ARG A 114 14.87 3.59 16.65
C ARG A 114 15.39 3.18 15.29
N CYS A 115 16.31 3.96 14.77
CA CYS A 115 17.07 3.59 13.58
C CYS A 115 18.31 2.82 14.01
N LEU A 116 18.60 1.73 13.30
CA LEU A 116 19.76 0.89 13.52
C LEU A 116 20.50 0.73 12.18
N SER A 117 21.78 1.07 12.16
CA SER A 117 22.65 0.70 11.04
C SER A 117 23.07 -0.76 11.19
N ILE A 118 23.05 -1.51 10.09
CA ILE A 118 23.50 -2.91 10.09
C ILE A 118 24.99 -2.99 10.50
N GLU A 119 25.78 -1.94 10.24
CA GLU A 119 27.22 -1.86 10.54
C GLU A 119 27.53 -1.66 12.03
N GLU A 120 26.56 -1.13 12.81
CA GLU A 120 26.74 -0.81 14.23
C GLU A 120 26.79 -2.07 15.13
N GLY A 121 26.37 -3.23 14.63
CA GLY A 121 26.56 -4.52 15.24
C GLY A 121 25.73 -4.79 16.51
N PHE A 122 26.22 -5.73 17.35
CA PHE A 122 25.47 -6.26 18.48
C PHE A 122 25.22 -5.25 19.60
N GLU A 123 26.19 -4.39 19.92
CA GLU A 123 26.07 -3.44 21.04
C GLU A 123 24.97 -2.39 20.75
N ALA A 124 24.87 -1.90 19.52
CA ALA A 124 23.80 -0.99 19.13
C ALA A 124 22.42 -1.68 19.18
N ALA A 125 22.34 -2.91 18.70
CA ALA A 125 21.11 -3.70 18.78
C ALA A 125 20.68 -3.94 20.23
N LYS A 126 21.63 -4.21 21.13
CA LYS A 126 21.39 -4.39 22.57
C LYS A 126 20.82 -3.12 23.19
N LYS A 127 21.45 -1.99 22.95
CA LYS A 127 20.99 -0.68 23.45
C LYS A 127 19.57 -0.37 22.99
N VAL A 128 19.26 -0.62 21.72
CA VAL A 128 17.91 -0.41 21.18
C VAL A 128 16.87 -1.30 21.86
N CYS A 129 17.19 -2.58 22.14
CA CYS A 129 16.29 -3.48 22.87
C CYS A 129 16.11 -3.06 24.34
N GLU A 130 17.13 -2.47 24.99
CA GLU A 130 17.04 -1.96 26.35
C GLU A 130 16.18 -0.69 26.45
N GLU A 131 16.15 0.12 25.38
CA GLU A 131 15.35 1.36 25.31
C GLU A 131 13.88 1.11 24.94
N LEU A 132 13.60 0.05 24.19
CA LEU A 132 12.27 -0.34 23.76
C LEU A 132 11.72 -1.48 24.62
N SER A 133 10.47 -1.88 24.36
CA SER A 133 9.88 -3.07 24.98
C SER A 133 10.60 -4.36 24.55
N SER A 134 10.32 -5.47 25.26
CA SER A 134 10.88 -6.78 24.92
C SER A 134 10.43 -7.31 23.55
N GLU A 135 9.26 -6.87 23.09
CA GLU A 135 8.72 -7.25 21.79
C GLU A 135 8.80 -6.06 20.82
N VAL A 136 9.46 -6.26 19.70
CA VAL A 136 9.67 -5.22 18.70
C VAL A 136 9.37 -5.72 17.28
N ILE A 137 9.04 -4.77 16.41
CA ILE A 137 8.98 -5.00 14.97
C ILE A 137 10.24 -4.45 14.33
N VAL A 138 10.87 -5.27 13.51
CA VAL A 138 12.06 -4.89 12.73
C VAL A 138 11.72 -4.88 11.26
N LYS A 139 12.08 -3.82 10.57
CA LYS A 139 11.83 -3.64 9.13
C LYS A 139 12.83 -2.69 8.49
N PRO A 140 13.02 -2.72 7.16
CA PRO A 140 13.83 -1.73 6.46
C PRO A 140 13.31 -0.31 6.68
N ALA A 141 14.20 0.67 6.79
CA ALA A 141 13.83 2.09 6.92
C ALA A 141 13.03 2.58 5.72
N VAL A 142 13.32 2.07 4.52
CA VAL A 142 12.58 2.34 3.28
C VAL A 142 12.19 1.00 2.66
N GLY A 143 10.93 0.82 2.33
CA GLY A 143 10.41 -0.41 1.72
C GLY A 143 8.89 -0.42 1.73
N SER A 144 8.29 -1.32 0.94
CA SER A 144 6.84 -1.46 0.79
C SER A 144 6.38 -2.88 1.07
N GLY A 145 5.15 -3.03 1.53
CA GLY A 145 4.56 -4.33 1.88
C GLY A 145 5.15 -4.92 3.17
N CYS A 146 4.87 -6.21 3.39
CA CYS A 146 5.38 -6.94 4.57
C CYS A 146 6.74 -7.59 4.33
N ASP A 147 7.40 -7.33 3.20
CA ASP A 147 8.69 -7.92 2.89
C ASP A 147 9.75 -7.44 3.88
N SER A 148 10.45 -8.40 4.47
CA SER A 148 11.49 -8.13 5.47
C SER A 148 11.00 -7.44 6.76
N VAL A 149 9.71 -7.54 7.08
CA VAL A 149 9.15 -7.22 8.40
C VAL A 149 9.19 -8.47 9.25
N CYS A 150 9.58 -8.38 10.52
CA CYS A 150 9.41 -9.48 11.46
C CYS A 150 9.15 -8.98 12.88
N LYS A 151 8.49 -9.81 13.67
CA LYS A 151 8.37 -9.66 15.11
C LYS A 151 9.57 -10.34 15.78
N VAL A 152 10.20 -9.63 16.70
CA VAL A 152 11.38 -10.06 17.45
C VAL A 152 11.04 -9.96 18.93
N ASN A 153 11.31 -11.02 19.67
CA ASN A 153 10.95 -11.13 21.08
C ASN A 153 12.16 -10.97 22.03
N ASN A 154 13.38 -10.95 21.48
CA ASN A 154 14.60 -10.79 22.26
C ASN A 154 15.80 -10.38 21.40
N ILE A 155 16.88 -9.98 22.07
CA ILE A 155 18.11 -9.48 21.42
C ILE A 155 18.76 -10.51 20.49
N ASN A 156 18.72 -11.81 20.83
CA ASN A 156 19.35 -12.84 20.01
C ASN A 156 18.61 -12.99 18.65
N GLU A 157 17.28 -12.90 18.67
CA GLU A 157 16.47 -12.90 17.46
C GLU A 157 16.76 -11.66 16.61
N LEU A 158 16.87 -10.47 17.20
CA LEU A 158 17.24 -9.25 16.50
C LEU A 158 18.60 -9.39 15.81
N PHE A 159 19.59 -9.90 16.53
CA PHE A 159 20.92 -10.08 15.99
C PHE A 159 20.96 -11.14 14.87
N HIS A 160 20.20 -12.22 15.02
CA HIS A 160 20.04 -13.22 13.97
C HIS A 160 19.43 -12.62 12.70
N PHE A 161 18.39 -11.79 12.87
CA PHE A 161 17.77 -11.07 11.75
C PHE A 161 18.77 -10.16 11.03
N ILE A 162 19.54 -9.34 11.78
CA ILE A 162 20.55 -8.45 11.23
C ILE A 162 21.59 -9.23 10.43
N LYS A 163 22.10 -10.34 10.97
CA LYS A 163 23.07 -11.22 10.28
C LYS A 163 22.50 -11.82 8.98
N LYS A 164 21.27 -12.32 9.02
CA LYS A 164 20.62 -12.98 7.87
C LYS A 164 20.27 -11.99 6.77
N LYS A 165 19.91 -10.76 7.13
CA LYS A 165 19.38 -9.74 6.23
C LYS A 165 20.40 -8.65 5.87
N GLY A 166 21.66 -8.76 6.26
CA GLY A 166 22.74 -7.80 5.94
C GLY A 166 22.96 -7.49 4.45
N THR A 167 22.18 -8.13 3.57
CA THR A 167 22.15 -7.93 2.13
C THR A 167 20.93 -7.12 1.66
N ILE A 168 20.07 -6.61 2.58
CA ILE A 168 18.84 -5.93 2.19
C ILE A 168 19.14 -4.51 1.70
N ASN A 169 18.55 -4.17 0.58
CA ASN A 169 18.74 -2.98 -0.26
C ASN A 169 18.24 -1.64 0.36
N SER A 170 18.41 -1.43 1.67
CA SER A 170 17.97 -0.24 2.41
C SER A 170 19.11 0.67 2.88
N LYS A 171 20.23 0.71 2.13
CA LYS A 171 21.47 1.40 2.56
C LYS A 171 21.93 0.94 3.96
N GLY A 172 21.69 -0.31 4.32
CA GLY A 172 22.07 -0.88 5.60
C GLY A 172 21.28 -0.34 6.81
N ARG A 173 20.19 0.42 6.62
CA ARG A 173 19.40 0.96 7.73
C ARG A 173 18.12 0.16 7.97
N LEU A 174 17.94 -0.23 9.23
CA LEU A 174 16.72 -0.86 9.75
C LEU A 174 16.04 0.11 10.72
N ILE A 175 14.75 -0.02 10.86
CA ILE A 175 14.03 0.53 12.00
C ILE A 175 13.62 -0.60 12.94
N VAL A 176 13.73 -0.33 14.21
CA VAL A 176 13.22 -1.17 15.30
C VAL A 176 12.12 -0.37 15.97
N GLN A 177 10.91 -0.90 15.97
CA GLN A 177 9.72 -0.25 16.52
C GLN A 177 9.13 -1.09 17.64
N GLU A 178 8.64 -0.46 18.67
CA GLU A 178 7.81 -1.09 19.70
C GLU A 178 6.67 -1.88 19.03
N TYR A 179 6.45 -3.11 19.49
CA TYR A 179 5.27 -3.87 19.06
C TYR A 179 4.02 -3.31 19.73
N VAL A 180 3.04 -2.96 18.92
CA VAL A 180 1.75 -2.46 19.39
C VAL A 180 0.70 -3.55 19.17
N GLU A 181 0.08 -4.00 20.27
CA GLU A 181 -1.04 -4.93 20.20
C GLU A 181 -2.32 -4.23 19.72
N GLY A 182 -3.04 -4.85 18.79
CA GLY A 182 -4.28 -4.30 18.28
C GLY A 182 -4.66 -4.84 16.90
N VAL A 183 -5.67 -4.22 16.30
CA VAL A 183 -6.18 -4.59 14.97
C VAL A 183 -5.46 -3.77 13.90
N PRO A 184 -4.73 -4.43 12.97
CA PRO A 184 -4.13 -3.74 11.83
C PRO A 184 -5.22 -3.20 10.89
N VAL A 185 -5.14 -1.91 10.59
CA VAL A 185 -6.04 -1.23 9.65
C VAL A 185 -5.28 -0.26 8.77
N SER A 186 -5.91 0.16 7.68
CA SER A 186 -5.46 1.34 6.93
C SER A 186 -6.61 2.31 6.72
N VAL A 187 -6.32 3.59 6.64
CA VAL A 187 -7.26 4.61 6.17
C VAL A 187 -6.86 5.02 4.76
N SER A 188 -7.80 4.89 3.83
CA SER A 188 -7.65 5.41 2.47
C SER A 188 -8.14 6.85 2.43
N LEU A 189 -7.36 7.77 1.82
CA LEU A 189 -7.70 9.17 1.67
C LEU A 189 -7.50 9.63 0.22
N ILE A 190 -8.23 10.68 -0.16
CA ILE A 190 -7.89 11.52 -1.33
C ILE A 190 -7.53 12.90 -0.83
N SER A 191 -6.42 13.44 -1.34
CA SER A 191 -5.92 14.77 -0.99
C SER A 191 -5.65 15.62 -2.23
N ASN A 192 -5.80 16.92 -2.10
CA ASN A 192 -5.42 17.89 -3.13
C ASN A 192 -4.03 18.54 -2.86
N GLY A 193 -3.29 18.00 -1.90
CA GLY A 193 -1.99 18.53 -1.46
C GLY A 193 -2.06 19.49 -0.26
N LYS A 194 -3.26 19.93 0.13
CA LYS A 194 -3.50 20.80 1.27
C LYS A 194 -4.56 20.24 2.22
N TYR A 195 -5.64 19.71 1.66
CA TYR A 195 -6.75 19.13 2.41
C TYR A 195 -6.93 17.68 1.99
N ALA A 196 -7.17 16.82 2.97
CA ALA A 196 -7.38 15.39 2.77
C ALA A 196 -8.75 14.95 3.27
N THR A 197 -9.45 14.14 2.48
CA THR A 197 -10.73 13.54 2.86
C THR A 197 -10.56 12.02 2.99
N PRO A 198 -10.82 11.44 4.18
CA PRO A 198 -10.87 10.00 4.35
C PRO A 198 -11.99 9.39 3.50
N ILE A 199 -11.66 8.34 2.76
CA ILE A 199 -12.60 7.56 1.97
C ILE A 199 -13.15 6.42 2.82
N SER A 200 -12.26 5.58 3.36
CA SER A 200 -12.58 4.34 4.02
C SER A 200 -11.52 3.96 5.05
N MET A 201 -11.93 3.31 6.12
CA MET A 201 -11.06 2.46 6.91
C MET A 201 -11.14 1.04 6.36
N ASN A 202 -10.01 0.33 6.34
CA ASN A 202 -9.88 -1.00 5.80
C ASN A 202 -9.20 -1.88 6.85
N LYS A 203 -9.74 -3.06 7.14
CA LYS A 203 -9.08 -4.06 7.98
C LYS A 203 -8.01 -4.78 7.18
N GLN A 204 -6.86 -4.99 7.76
CA GLN A 204 -5.75 -5.71 7.13
C GLN A 204 -5.57 -7.07 7.80
N TYR A 205 -5.40 -8.11 6.98
CA TYR A 205 -5.05 -9.45 7.44
C TYR A 205 -3.55 -9.62 7.23
N ILE A 206 -2.80 -9.62 8.34
CA ILE A 206 -1.34 -9.67 8.35
C ILE A 206 -0.91 -10.85 9.22
N SER A 207 0.01 -11.65 8.71
CA SER A 207 0.73 -12.65 9.48
C SER A 207 2.15 -12.14 9.72
N LEU A 208 2.51 -11.89 10.97
CA LEU A 208 3.87 -11.50 11.34
C LEU A 208 4.71 -12.74 11.58
N GLY A 209 5.79 -12.88 10.82
CA GLY A 209 6.77 -13.93 10.99
C GLY A 209 7.83 -13.57 12.03
N SER A 210 8.50 -14.60 12.55
CA SER A 210 9.75 -14.49 13.32
C SER A 210 10.93 -14.20 12.38
N PRO A 211 12.15 -13.97 12.90
CA PRO A 211 13.34 -13.83 12.06
C PRO A 211 13.65 -15.03 11.13
N LEU A 212 13.12 -16.20 11.44
CA LEU A 212 13.26 -17.41 10.63
C LEU A 212 12.19 -17.53 9.55
N ASP A 213 11.05 -16.90 9.77
CA ASP A 213 9.87 -16.95 8.89
C ASP A 213 9.70 -15.63 8.13
N SER A 214 8.80 -15.63 7.17
CA SER A 214 8.42 -14.41 6.44
C SER A 214 7.10 -13.87 6.98
N SER A 215 6.97 -12.55 7.01
CA SER A 215 5.68 -11.92 7.22
C SER A 215 4.91 -11.82 5.91
N TYR A 216 3.59 -11.89 6.00
CA TYR A 216 2.73 -11.88 4.82
C TYR A 216 1.55 -10.93 5.00
N TYR A 217 1.28 -10.17 3.94
CA TYR A 217 0.00 -9.51 3.77
C TYR A 217 -0.96 -10.51 3.11
N LEU A 218 -1.98 -10.89 3.85
CA LEU A 218 -2.92 -11.94 3.45
C LEU A 218 -4.19 -11.39 2.79
N GLY A 219 -4.37 -10.05 2.78
CA GLY A 219 -5.54 -9.41 2.22
C GLY A 219 -6.22 -8.44 3.19
N GLY A 220 -7.49 -8.17 2.98
CA GLY A 220 -8.24 -7.24 3.80
C GLY A 220 -9.73 -7.22 3.55
N LEU A 221 -10.40 -6.37 4.32
CA LEU A 221 -11.84 -6.07 4.23
C LEU A 221 -12.01 -4.56 4.07
N THR A 222 -12.86 -4.14 3.16
CA THR A 222 -13.16 -2.72 2.93
C THR A 222 -14.61 -2.50 2.48
N PRO A 223 -15.32 -1.45 2.99
CA PRO A 223 -14.98 -0.64 4.15
C PRO A 223 -15.12 -1.43 5.46
N TYR A 224 -14.32 -1.08 6.46
CA TYR A 224 -14.38 -1.59 7.82
C TYR A 224 -14.84 -0.46 8.76
N SER A 225 -15.76 -0.73 9.67
CA SER A 225 -16.40 0.32 10.49
C SER A 225 -16.41 -0.02 11.99
N PRO A 226 -15.22 -0.07 12.64
CA PRO A 226 -15.14 -0.24 14.09
C PRO A 226 -15.55 1.06 14.82
N PRO A 227 -15.79 1.01 16.13
CA PRO A 227 -16.14 2.21 16.93
C PRO A 227 -15.14 3.37 16.79
N GLN A 228 -13.85 3.06 16.65
CA GLN A 228 -12.78 4.06 16.55
C GLN A 228 -12.60 4.67 15.13
N LYS A 229 -13.47 4.35 14.17
CA LYS A 229 -13.36 4.80 12.78
C LYS A 229 -13.15 6.31 12.63
N TYR A 230 -13.95 7.11 13.30
CA TYR A 230 -13.88 8.57 13.13
C TYR A 230 -12.65 9.18 13.79
N THR A 231 -12.18 8.62 14.90
CA THR A 231 -10.91 9.00 15.53
C THR A 231 -9.74 8.70 14.59
N ALA A 232 -9.73 7.52 13.97
CA ALA A 232 -8.71 7.14 12.98
C ALA A 232 -8.78 8.02 11.73
N PHE A 233 -9.98 8.38 11.23
CA PHE A 233 -10.15 9.30 10.11
C PHE A 233 -9.57 10.69 10.42
N SER A 234 -9.87 11.23 11.60
CA SER A 234 -9.34 12.52 12.04
C SER A 234 -7.82 12.49 12.14
N LEU A 235 -7.26 11.42 12.71
CA LEU A 235 -5.81 11.25 12.85
C LEU A 235 -5.12 11.08 11.49
N ALA A 236 -5.66 10.25 10.60
CA ALA A 236 -5.13 10.07 9.26
C ALA A 236 -5.12 11.36 8.45
N ARG A 237 -6.21 12.13 8.51
CA ARG A 237 -6.29 13.44 7.87
C ARG A 237 -5.23 14.39 8.41
N LYS A 238 -5.10 14.49 9.74
CA LYS A 238 -4.07 15.32 10.39
C LYS A 238 -2.67 14.95 9.90
N VAL A 239 -2.36 13.66 9.81
CA VAL A 239 -1.07 13.18 9.31
C VAL A 239 -0.82 13.60 7.87
N VAL A 240 -1.78 13.36 6.97
CA VAL A 240 -1.62 13.71 5.55
C VAL A 240 -1.46 15.22 5.35
N GLU A 241 -2.22 16.03 6.08
CA GLU A 241 -2.17 17.48 6.01
C GLU A 241 -0.90 18.10 6.61
N LEU A 242 -0.10 17.36 7.39
CA LEU A 242 1.22 17.79 7.86
C LEU A 242 2.28 17.83 6.75
N PHE A 243 2.12 17.03 5.71
CA PHE A 243 3.07 16.93 4.62
C PHE A 243 2.52 17.65 3.38
N SER A 244 2.94 18.89 3.20
CA SER A 244 2.60 19.66 2.00
C SER A 244 3.02 18.89 0.74
N GLY A 245 2.10 18.72 -0.21
CA GLY A 245 2.35 17.99 -1.46
C GLY A 245 1.92 16.51 -1.45
N LEU A 246 1.44 15.97 -0.33
CA LEU A 246 0.71 14.68 -0.36
C LEU A 246 -0.64 14.89 -1.06
N ARG A 247 -0.77 14.41 -2.30
CA ARG A 247 -1.97 14.56 -3.14
C ARG A 247 -2.34 13.26 -3.85
N GLY A 248 -3.54 13.21 -4.43
CA GLY A 248 -4.09 11.99 -5.01
C GLY A 248 -4.52 11.00 -3.92
N TYR A 249 -4.37 9.72 -4.20
CA TYR A 249 -4.71 8.67 -3.24
C TYR A 249 -3.56 8.39 -2.28
N ILE A 250 -3.89 8.28 -1.00
CA ILE A 250 -2.93 8.03 0.07
C ILE A 250 -3.51 6.96 1.00
N GLY A 251 -2.68 6.01 1.40
CA GLY A 251 -2.99 5.04 2.45
C GLY A 251 -2.23 5.36 3.72
N VAL A 252 -2.91 5.38 4.87
CA VAL A 252 -2.29 5.55 6.19
C VAL A 252 -2.52 4.28 7.00
N ASP A 253 -1.45 3.53 7.24
CA ASP A 253 -1.51 2.28 8.01
C ASP A 253 -1.45 2.56 9.51
N MET A 254 -2.29 1.87 10.27
CA MET A 254 -2.48 2.07 11.71
C MET A 254 -2.70 0.75 12.43
N ILE A 255 -2.48 0.78 13.73
CA ILE A 255 -2.99 -0.24 14.66
C ILE A 255 -4.09 0.40 15.51
N ILE A 256 -5.27 -0.21 15.55
CA ILE A 256 -6.32 0.14 16.51
C ILE A 256 -6.03 -0.59 17.81
N SER A 257 -5.36 0.09 18.70
CA SER A 257 -5.04 -0.41 20.03
C SER A 257 -6.17 -0.13 21.03
N PRO A 258 -6.14 -0.73 22.23
CA PRO A 258 -7.08 -0.38 23.32
C PRO A 258 -7.05 1.11 23.71
N SER A 259 -5.91 1.78 23.55
CA SER A 259 -5.73 3.22 23.84
C SER A 259 -6.11 4.13 22.67
N GLY A 260 -6.41 3.58 21.50
CA GLY A 260 -6.78 4.33 20.29
C GLY A 260 -5.93 4.01 19.07
N PRO A 261 -6.13 4.73 17.96
CA PRO A 261 -5.38 4.51 16.72
C PRO A 261 -3.95 5.03 16.82
N ILE A 262 -2.99 4.23 16.36
CA ILE A 262 -1.55 4.49 16.35
C ILE A 262 -1.04 4.40 14.90
N ILE A 263 -0.40 5.45 14.39
CA ILE A 263 0.11 5.53 13.01
C ILE A 263 1.38 4.68 12.86
N VAL A 264 1.42 3.83 11.86
CA VAL A 264 2.57 2.96 11.57
C VAL A 264 3.31 3.37 10.30
N GLU A 265 2.57 3.76 9.24
CA GLU A 265 3.14 4.04 7.92
C GLU A 265 2.21 4.94 7.09
N VAL A 266 2.80 5.71 6.17
CA VAL A 266 2.06 6.47 5.14
C VAL A 266 2.52 6.00 3.77
N ASN A 267 1.56 5.57 2.95
CA ASN A 267 1.76 5.09 1.60
C ASN A 267 1.24 6.14 0.59
N PRO A 268 2.12 6.93 -0.05
CA PRO A 268 1.73 8.05 -0.93
C PRO A 268 1.34 7.56 -2.35
N ARG A 269 0.54 6.51 -2.43
CA ARG A 269 0.13 5.83 -3.67
C ARG A 269 -1.12 4.98 -3.48
N LEU A 270 -1.63 4.42 -4.58
CA LEU A 270 -2.66 3.38 -4.52
C LEU A 270 -2.20 2.20 -3.66
N THR A 271 -3.05 1.78 -2.72
CA THR A 271 -2.85 0.60 -1.87
C THR A 271 -3.74 -0.55 -2.34
N VAL A 272 -3.48 -1.77 -1.85
CA VAL A 272 -4.28 -2.95 -2.25
C VAL A 272 -5.76 -2.78 -1.92
N SER A 273 -6.10 -2.02 -0.87
CA SER A 273 -7.48 -1.70 -0.49
C SER A 273 -8.27 -1.02 -1.61
N TYR A 274 -7.60 -0.26 -2.51
CA TYR A 274 -8.24 0.38 -3.67
C TYR A 274 -8.98 -0.63 -4.55
N VAL A 275 -8.43 -1.84 -4.70
CA VAL A 275 -9.02 -2.90 -5.51
C VAL A 275 -10.39 -3.32 -4.99
N GLY A 276 -10.52 -3.41 -3.66
CA GLY A 276 -11.82 -3.71 -3.03
C GLY A 276 -12.75 -2.50 -3.00
N LEU A 277 -12.22 -1.31 -2.69
CA LEU A 277 -13.00 -0.07 -2.60
C LEU A 277 -13.70 0.28 -3.91
N GLN A 278 -13.01 0.15 -5.03
CA GLN A 278 -13.55 0.41 -6.36
C GLN A 278 -14.81 -0.44 -6.65
N LYS A 279 -14.89 -1.66 -6.11
CA LYS A 279 -16.04 -2.56 -6.32
C LYS A 279 -17.28 -2.17 -5.53
N VAL A 280 -17.13 -1.49 -4.41
CA VAL A 280 -18.24 -1.17 -3.50
C VAL A 280 -18.52 0.32 -3.39
N SER A 281 -17.63 1.20 -3.85
CA SER A 281 -17.82 2.64 -3.83
C SER A 281 -18.96 3.07 -4.77
N ARG A 282 -19.86 3.94 -4.29
CA ARG A 282 -20.89 4.56 -5.13
C ARG A 282 -20.34 5.65 -6.04
N LYS A 283 -19.17 6.18 -5.73
CA LYS A 283 -18.47 7.18 -6.57
C LYS A 283 -17.30 6.52 -7.27
N ASN A 284 -17.07 6.91 -8.51
CA ASN A 284 -15.84 6.53 -9.21
C ASN A 284 -14.64 7.24 -8.56
N LEU A 285 -13.74 6.45 -7.96
CA LEU A 285 -12.59 6.99 -7.20
C LEU A 285 -11.54 7.62 -8.11
N ALA A 286 -11.36 7.11 -9.34
CA ALA A 286 -10.44 7.68 -10.32
C ALA A 286 -10.88 9.09 -10.73
N GLN A 287 -12.19 9.29 -10.96
CA GLN A 287 -12.75 10.61 -11.24
C GLN A 287 -12.49 11.59 -10.08
N VAL A 288 -12.70 11.15 -8.83
CA VAL A 288 -12.45 12.02 -7.66
C VAL A 288 -10.97 12.37 -7.54
N MET A 289 -10.07 11.41 -7.77
CA MET A 289 -8.62 11.66 -7.77
C MET A 289 -8.24 12.69 -8.86
N ALA A 290 -8.71 12.52 -10.08
CA ALA A 290 -8.42 13.45 -11.17
C ALA A 290 -8.95 14.86 -10.88
N LEU A 291 -10.16 14.97 -10.32
CA LEU A 291 -10.74 16.26 -9.93
C LEU A 291 -9.96 16.92 -8.80
N SER A 292 -9.47 16.17 -7.81
CA SER A 292 -8.76 16.71 -6.66
C SER A 292 -7.49 17.49 -7.04
N VAL A 293 -6.77 17.02 -8.06
CA VAL A 293 -5.54 17.69 -8.53
C VAL A 293 -5.78 18.81 -9.55
N LYS A 294 -6.98 18.83 -10.16
CA LYS A 294 -7.41 19.94 -11.02
C LYS A 294 -8.11 21.08 -10.27
N GLY A 295 -8.04 21.09 -8.94
CA GLY A 295 -8.69 22.12 -8.10
C GLY A 295 -10.19 21.89 -7.89
N GLY A 296 -10.71 20.74 -8.27
CA GLY A 296 -12.10 20.36 -8.01
C GLY A 296 -12.34 19.96 -6.55
N ASN A 297 -13.61 19.98 -6.15
CA ASN A 297 -14.00 19.63 -4.79
C ASN A 297 -13.92 18.12 -4.56
N ILE A 298 -13.23 17.70 -3.50
CA ILE A 298 -13.28 16.33 -2.99
C ILE A 298 -14.59 16.19 -2.19
N PRO A 299 -15.40 15.13 -2.42
CA PRO A 299 -16.60 14.89 -1.63
C PRO A 299 -16.26 14.81 -0.14
N PRO A 300 -17.06 15.39 0.76
CA PRO A 300 -16.79 15.37 2.21
C PRO A 300 -16.97 13.98 2.82
N SER A 301 -17.67 13.08 2.13
CA SER A 301 -17.91 11.70 2.55
C SER A 301 -18.10 10.77 1.34
N PHE A 302 -17.92 9.47 1.61
CA PHE A 302 -18.08 8.41 0.63
C PHE A 302 -19.10 7.38 1.12
N GLU A 303 -19.94 6.92 0.20
CA GLU A 303 -20.93 5.88 0.43
C GLU A 303 -20.53 4.60 -0.30
N PHE A 304 -20.91 3.46 0.28
CA PHE A 304 -20.56 2.15 -0.22
C PHE A 304 -21.80 1.26 -0.35
N LYS A 305 -21.78 0.35 -1.32
CA LYS A 305 -22.78 -0.69 -1.50
C LYS A 305 -22.20 -2.01 -0.96
N GLY A 306 -22.39 -2.26 0.34
CA GLY A 306 -21.83 -3.43 1.01
C GLY A 306 -20.33 -3.32 1.28
N VAL A 307 -19.68 -4.46 1.37
CA VAL A 307 -18.25 -4.60 1.66
C VAL A 307 -17.56 -5.49 0.63
N SER A 308 -16.25 -5.37 0.54
CA SER A 308 -15.39 -6.24 -0.27
C SER A 308 -14.35 -6.89 0.62
N VAL A 309 -14.26 -8.22 0.55
CA VAL A 309 -13.17 -9.00 1.15
C VAL A 309 -12.25 -9.47 0.03
N PHE A 310 -10.95 -9.32 0.23
CA PHE A 310 -9.94 -9.81 -0.70
C PHE A 310 -8.87 -10.59 0.05
N ARG A 311 -8.47 -11.75 -0.50
CA ARG A 311 -7.51 -12.68 0.11
C ARG A 311 -6.43 -13.03 -0.88
N LYS A 312 -5.17 -13.01 -0.43
CA LYS A 312 -4.02 -13.56 -1.15
C LYS A 312 -4.08 -15.07 -1.03
N ILE A 313 -4.17 -15.74 -2.16
CA ILE A 313 -4.26 -17.21 -2.24
C ILE A 313 -3.20 -17.73 -3.20
N LYS A 314 -2.85 -19.01 -3.05
CA LYS A 314 -2.09 -19.72 -4.08
C LYS A 314 -2.99 -19.98 -5.29
N ARG A 315 -2.42 -20.01 -6.48
CA ARG A 315 -3.20 -20.28 -7.69
C ARG A 315 -3.84 -21.67 -7.71
N GLU A 316 -3.18 -22.65 -7.12
CA GLU A 316 -3.73 -24.02 -6.96
C GLU A 316 -5.04 -24.06 -6.15
N ASP A 317 -5.31 -23.03 -5.34
CA ASP A 317 -6.50 -22.92 -4.49
C ASP A 317 -7.69 -22.26 -5.21
N ILE A 318 -7.50 -21.75 -6.42
CA ILE A 318 -8.57 -21.14 -7.24
C ILE A 318 -9.76 -22.10 -7.42
N LYS A 319 -9.50 -23.40 -7.49
CA LYS A 319 -10.51 -24.47 -7.62
C LYS A 319 -11.52 -24.53 -6.47
N TYR A 320 -11.22 -23.93 -5.33
CA TYR A 320 -12.11 -23.88 -4.16
C TYR A 320 -12.98 -22.63 -4.12
N LEU A 321 -12.73 -21.65 -4.99
CA LEU A 321 -13.45 -20.39 -4.99
C LEU A 321 -14.90 -20.52 -5.43
N GLY A 322 -15.75 -19.66 -4.87
CA GLY A 322 -17.12 -19.50 -5.33
C GLY A 322 -17.22 -18.94 -6.77
N PRO A 323 -18.38 -19.11 -7.43
CA PRO A 323 -18.55 -18.72 -8.84
C PRO A 323 -18.47 -17.21 -9.11
N ASP A 324 -18.76 -16.39 -8.10
CA ASP A 324 -18.81 -14.92 -8.22
C ASP A 324 -17.55 -14.24 -7.72
N VAL A 325 -16.44 -14.99 -7.58
CA VAL A 325 -15.17 -14.47 -7.09
C VAL A 325 -14.35 -13.85 -8.22
N ASN A 326 -13.90 -12.62 -8.04
CA ASN A 326 -12.97 -11.98 -8.97
C ASN A 326 -11.53 -12.35 -8.59
N ILE A 327 -10.75 -12.78 -9.59
CA ILE A 327 -9.33 -13.12 -9.44
C ILE A 327 -8.48 -12.00 -10.01
N LEU A 328 -7.51 -11.49 -9.22
CA LEU A 328 -6.69 -10.34 -9.56
C LEU A 328 -5.22 -10.53 -9.13
N PRO A 329 -4.25 -10.55 -10.04
CA PRO A 329 -4.41 -10.57 -11.49
C PRO A 329 -4.89 -11.93 -12.00
N PRO A 330 -5.36 -12.02 -13.23
CA PRO A 330 -5.55 -13.30 -13.90
C PRO A 330 -4.22 -14.07 -14.00
N ALA A 331 -4.20 -15.26 -14.58
CA ALA A 331 -2.97 -15.99 -14.81
C ALA A 331 -1.97 -15.15 -15.62
N ILE A 332 -0.78 -14.96 -15.08
CA ILE A 332 0.32 -14.21 -15.70
C ILE A 332 1.56 -15.08 -15.59
N GLU A 333 2.25 -15.24 -16.72
CA GLU A 333 3.59 -15.81 -16.78
C GLU A 333 4.62 -14.69 -16.90
N ILE A 334 5.69 -14.77 -16.15
CA ILE A 334 6.85 -13.89 -16.22
C ILE A 334 8.07 -14.78 -16.46
N ASP A 335 8.75 -14.57 -17.56
CA ASP A 335 9.93 -15.36 -17.97
C ASP A 335 9.68 -16.89 -17.98
N GLY A 336 8.44 -17.29 -18.35
CA GLY A 336 8.04 -18.70 -18.43
C GLY A 336 7.59 -19.32 -17.08
N GLU A 337 7.58 -18.53 -16.01
CA GLU A 337 7.05 -18.98 -14.71
C GLU A 337 5.71 -18.30 -14.39
N GLU A 338 4.71 -19.09 -14.06
CA GLU A 338 3.42 -18.56 -13.59
C GLU A 338 3.55 -17.99 -12.17
N LEU A 339 2.93 -16.82 -11.93
CA LEU A 339 2.87 -16.24 -10.59
C LEU A 339 2.16 -17.18 -9.62
N LYS A 340 2.85 -17.56 -8.54
CA LYS A 340 2.36 -18.55 -7.53
C LYS A 340 1.13 -18.06 -6.76
N TYR A 341 0.93 -16.74 -6.66
CA TYR A 341 -0.12 -16.13 -5.84
C TYR A 341 -1.00 -15.20 -6.66
N THR A 342 -2.25 -15.10 -6.23
CA THR A 342 -3.23 -14.14 -6.73
C THR A 342 -4.07 -13.61 -5.58
N PHE A 343 -4.91 -12.60 -5.84
CA PHE A 343 -5.95 -12.17 -4.91
C PHE A 343 -7.31 -12.67 -5.39
N ALA A 344 -8.04 -13.33 -4.50
CA ALA A 344 -9.46 -13.63 -4.66
C ALA A 344 -10.27 -12.53 -3.96
N LEU A 345 -11.26 -11.98 -4.64
CA LEU A 345 -12.08 -10.87 -4.16
C LEU A 345 -13.56 -11.21 -4.32
N ALA A 346 -14.32 -11.05 -3.23
CA ALA A 346 -15.78 -11.15 -3.23
C ALA A 346 -16.41 -9.93 -2.56
N THR A 347 -17.65 -9.62 -2.93
CA THR A 347 -18.47 -8.54 -2.34
C THR A 347 -19.72 -9.11 -1.69
N GLY A 348 -20.14 -8.52 -0.57
CA GLY A 348 -21.37 -8.90 0.15
C GLY A 348 -22.02 -7.69 0.82
N ALA A 349 -23.20 -7.88 1.38
CA ALA A 349 -23.83 -6.87 2.19
C ALA A 349 -23.04 -6.62 3.48
N ASP A 350 -22.40 -7.64 4.01
CA ASP A 350 -21.52 -7.62 5.18
C ASP A 350 -20.30 -8.55 5.02
N GLU A 351 -19.41 -8.56 6.02
CA GLU A 351 -18.18 -9.37 6.04
C GLU A 351 -18.48 -10.87 5.93
N ALA A 352 -19.51 -11.35 6.62
CA ALA A 352 -19.85 -12.78 6.66
C ALA A 352 -20.32 -13.28 5.28
N GLU A 353 -21.18 -12.52 4.60
CA GLU A 353 -21.62 -12.83 3.23
C GLU A 353 -20.46 -12.79 2.24
N ALA A 354 -19.60 -11.78 2.33
CA ALA A 354 -18.46 -11.66 1.41
C ALA A 354 -17.46 -12.82 1.61
N ILE A 355 -17.20 -13.25 2.85
CA ILE A 355 -16.36 -14.42 3.17
C ILE A 355 -17.01 -15.70 2.66
N ALA A 356 -18.32 -15.88 2.88
CA ALA A 356 -19.03 -17.07 2.38
C ALA A 356 -18.94 -17.19 0.85
N LYS A 357 -19.06 -16.07 0.14
CA LYS A 357 -18.92 -16.03 -1.33
C LYS A 357 -17.52 -16.36 -1.83
N LEU A 358 -16.46 -16.08 -1.05
CA LEU A 358 -15.11 -16.50 -1.40
C LEU A 358 -15.01 -18.02 -1.53
N GLY A 359 -15.77 -18.77 -0.72
CA GLY A 359 -15.78 -20.24 -0.78
C GLY A 359 -14.50 -20.91 -0.29
N LEU A 360 -13.57 -20.16 0.32
CA LEU A 360 -12.31 -20.71 0.82
C LEU A 360 -12.56 -21.64 2.02
N PRO A 361 -11.87 -22.80 2.12
CA PRO A 361 -11.87 -23.63 3.32
C PRO A 361 -11.43 -22.84 4.56
N GLN A 362 -11.95 -23.19 5.75
CA GLN A 362 -11.59 -22.52 7.01
C GLN A 362 -10.06 -22.47 7.25
N SER A 363 -9.32 -23.49 6.82
CA SER A 363 -7.85 -23.53 6.89
C SER A 363 -7.14 -22.46 6.04
N LEU A 364 -7.81 -21.88 5.05
CA LEU A 364 -7.31 -20.83 4.17
C LEU A 364 -7.99 -19.47 4.42
N ALA A 365 -9.00 -19.43 5.27
CA ALA A 365 -9.77 -18.21 5.59
C ALA A 365 -9.19 -17.41 6.77
N ASN A 366 -8.31 -18.02 7.57
CA ASN A 366 -7.67 -17.42 8.77
C ASN A 366 -6.30 -16.86 8.50
#